data_f825d3a0d257b93758aecbc16e976ed6
#
_entry.id   f825d3a0d257b93758aecbc16e976ed6
#
_cell.length_a   1.000
_cell.length_b   1.000
_cell.length_c   1.000
_cell.angle_alpha   90.00
_cell.angle_beta   90.00
_cell.angle_gamma   90.00
#
_symmetry.space_group_name_H-M   'P 1'
#
loop_
_entity.id
_entity.type
_entity.pdbx_description
1 polymer ?
#
loop_
_entity_poly.entity_id
_entity_poly.type
_entity_poly.pdbx_seq_one_letter_code
_entity_poly.pdbx_strand_id
1 'polypeptide(L)'
;MEKQDVIAFFDRYAPTWDANMVKNDEIINIILDNAEVGAGMDILDVACGTGVMIPYYLQRGAASVTGIDISPEMAKIAAQKFCNAESVQIICGDVEAYPFEKKFDRIVVYNAFPHFPNPKLLIRTLAGLLKDGGRMTIAHGSCRESIDNHHSGAASKVSNGLMEAEELVKLFNPHFTVEVMISNSRMYQVSGVKHSPLTHSHGSITHTHSHGDVYHEHKPIRGATPIQELLVMMRYLVSHNDAHAQEVATLASQLHDAGKDVAYEEIMDAVADFDMVNAKLDAILCQLMVEES
;
A
#
# COMPACT_ATOMS: atom_id res chain seq x y z
N MET A 1 0.02 -1.15 -22.11
CA MET A 1 1.45 -0.87 -21.79
C MET A 1 2.12 -2.20 -21.42
N GLU A 2 3.18 -2.54 -22.11
CA GLU A 2 3.96 -3.76 -21.84
C GLU A 2 5.25 -3.41 -21.11
N LYS A 3 5.70 -4.26 -20.18
CA LYS A 3 6.94 -4.01 -19.42
C LYS A 3 8.16 -3.83 -20.32
N GLN A 4 8.20 -4.54 -21.46
CA GLN A 4 9.29 -4.44 -22.42
C GLN A 4 9.39 -3.05 -23.06
N ASP A 5 8.26 -2.38 -23.29
CA ASP A 5 8.25 -1.01 -23.82
C ASP A 5 8.78 -0.02 -22.77
N VAL A 6 8.45 -0.26 -21.49
CA VAL A 6 8.97 0.54 -20.35
C VAL A 6 10.50 0.40 -20.27
N ILE A 7 11.03 -0.82 -20.32
CA ILE A 7 12.47 -1.09 -20.32
C ILE A 7 13.15 -0.34 -21.46
N ALA A 8 12.68 -0.55 -22.70
CA ALA A 8 13.29 0.06 -23.89
C ALA A 8 13.26 1.60 -23.84
N PHE A 9 12.20 2.17 -23.26
CA PHE A 9 12.10 3.62 -23.06
C PHE A 9 13.17 4.12 -22.09
N PHE A 10 13.24 3.56 -20.89
CA PHE A 10 14.17 4.03 -19.86
C PHE A 10 15.63 3.72 -20.21
N ASP A 11 15.93 2.59 -20.82
CA ASP A 11 17.27 2.28 -21.32
C ASP A 11 17.77 3.34 -22.32
N ARG A 12 16.88 3.80 -23.20
CA ARG A 12 17.21 4.83 -24.19
C ARG A 12 17.57 6.17 -23.54
N TYR A 13 16.86 6.54 -22.46
CA TYR A 13 17.06 7.84 -21.80
C TYR A 13 18.09 7.81 -20.66
N ALA A 14 18.47 6.64 -20.17
CA ALA A 14 19.38 6.47 -19.04
C ALA A 14 20.70 7.26 -19.18
N PRO A 15 21.39 7.31 -20.34
CA PRO A 15 22.67 8.02 -20.45
C PRO A 15 22.59 9.52 -20.18
N THR A 16 21.44 10.14 -20.39
CA THR A 16 21.23 11.59 -20.20
C THR A 16 20.29 11.92 -19.05
N TRP A 17 19.84 10.88 -18.31
CA TRP A 17 18.80 11.03 -17.29
C TRP A 17 19.17 12.03 -16.21
N ASP A 18 20.34 11.87 -15.61
CA ASP A 18 20.80 12.75 -14.52
C ASP A 18 21.04 14.20 -14.97
N ALA A 19 21.52 14.38 -16.19
CA ALA A 19 21.80 15.70 -16.74
C ALA A 19 20.52 16.52 -16.99
N ASN A 20 19.41 15.82 -17.27
CA ASN A 20 18.11 16.43 -17.56
C ASN A 20 17.17 16.42 -16.34
N MET A 21 17.58 15.82 -15.23
CA MET A 21 16.75 15.68 -14.04
C MET A 21 16.61 17.01 -13.31
N VAL A 22 15.35 17.43 -13.12
CA VAL A 22 15.01 18.53 -12.22
C VAL A 22 14.52 17.92 -10.91
N LYS A 23 15.25 18.15 -9.83
CA LYS A 23 14.86 17.70 -8.49
C LYS A 23 14.60 18.89 -7.58
N ASN A 24 13.65 18.73 -6.70
CA ASN A 24 13.34 19.69 -5.65
C ASN A 24 13.63 19.06 -4.29
N ASP A 25 14.77 19.44 -3.69
CA ASP A 25 15.25 18.88 -2.44
C ASP A 25 14.26 19.13 -1.28
N GLU A 26 13.56 20.27 -1.27
CA GLU A 26 12.52 20.58 -0.28
C GLU A 26 11.36 19.59 -0.37
N ILE A 27 10.83 19.37 -1.57
CA ILE A 27 9.72 18.44 -1.82
C ILE A 27 10.13 17.00 -1.49
N ILE A 28 11.33 16.58 -1.88
CA ILE A 28 11.84 15.24 -1.55
C ILE A 28 11.89 15.06 -0.03
N ASN A 29 12.38 16.05 0.72
CA ASN A 29 12.43 15.98 2.17
C ASN A 29 11.04 15.92 2.79
N ILE A 30 10.07 16.70 2.33
CA ILE A 30 8.67 16.62 2.77
C ILE A 30 8.09 15.21 2.52
N ILE A 31 8.34 14.63 1.34
CA ILE A 31 7.88 13.27 0.99
C ILE A 31 8.47 12.25 1.97
N LEU A 32 9.76 12.34 2.27
CA LEU A 32 10.45 11.40 3.16
C LEU A 32 10.10 11.60 4.64
N ASP A 33 9.78 12.84 5.06
CA ASP A 33 9.25 13.11 6.40
C ASP A 33 7.87 12.47 6.57
N ASN A 34 6.98 12.65 5.59
CA ASN A 34 5.66 12.01 5.56
C ASN A 34 5.75 10.47 5.47
N ALA A 35 6.78 9.95 4.80
CA ALA A 35 7.07 8.51 4.74
C ALA A 35 7.73 7.98 6.02
N GLU A 36 8.02 8.87 6.98
CA GLU A 36 8.73 8.54 8.23
C GLU A 36 10.04 7.77 7.99
N VAL A 37 10.79 8.18 6.98
CA VAL A 37 12.11 7.59 6.70
C VAL A 37 13.12 8.10 7.72
N GLY A 38 13.76 7.19 8.45
CA GLY A 38 14.67 7.53 9.54
C GLY A 38 15.82 6.52 9.74
N ALA A 39 16.55 6.74 10.82
CA ALA A 39 17.75 5.96 11.14
C ALA A 39 17.42 4.49 11.47
N GLY A 40 18.32 3.61 11.07
CA GLY A 40 18.23 2.18 11.38
C GLY A 40 17.23 1.38 10.54
N MET A 41 16.60 1.99 9.54
CA MET A 41 15.56 1.36 8.70
C MET A 41 16.16 0.65 7.49
N ASP A 42 15.56 -0.49 7.11
CA ASP A 42 15.75 -1.14 5.82
C ASP A 42 14.77 -0.55 4.80
N ILE A 43 15.28 0.01 3.71
CA ILE A 43 14.48 0.72 2.70
C ILE A 43 14.53 -0.01 1.37
N LEU A 44 13.35 -0.16 0.72
CA LEU A 44 13.25 -0.57 -0.68
C LEU A 44 12.85 0.65 -1.53
N ASP A 45 13.71 1.03 -2.44
CA ASP A 45 13.50 2.07 -3.45
C ASP A 45 13.07 1.41 -4.77
N VAL A 46 11.79 1.50 -5.10
CA VAL A 46 11.18 0.78 -6.23
C VAL A 46 11.19 1.66 -7.47
N ALA A 47 11.67 1.10 -8.58
CA ALA A 47 11.98 1.82 -9.81
C ALA A 47 12.95 2.97 -9.50
N CYS A 48 14.06 2.63 -8.86
CA CYS A 48 15.00 3.60 -8.31
C CYS A 48 15.71 4.45 -9.38
N GLY A 49 15.57 4.08 -10.66
CA GLY A 49 16.22 4.75 -11.78
C GLY A 49 17.73 4.77 -11.59
N THR A 50 18.32 5.94 -11.74
CA THR A 50 19.75 6.17 -11.49
C THR A 50 20.07 6.42 -9.99
N GLY A 51 19.11 6.20 -9.07
CA GLY A 51 19.31 6.28 -7.62
C GLY A 51 19.14 7.68 -7.03
N VAL A 52 18.22 8.49 -7.55
CA VAL A 52 18.00 9.88 -7.10
C VAL A 52 17.66 10.01 -5.63
N MET A 53 16.91 9.05 -5.07
CA MET A 53 16.45 9.07 -3.67
C MET A 53 17.50 8.54 -2.68
N ILE A 54 18.44 7.72 -3.13
CA ILE A 54 19.38 7.02 -2.27
C ILE A 54 20.21 7.95 -1.35
N PRO A 55 20.75 9.09 -1.82
CA PRO A 55 21.48 10.00 -0.95
C PRO A 55 20.65 10.52 0.23
N TYR A 56 19.35 10.74 0.03
CA TYR A 56 18.46 11.23 1.10
C TYR A 56 18.17 10.15 2.15
N TYR A 57 18.04 8.88 1.74
CA TYR A 57 17.91 7.77 2.68
C TYR A 57 19.16 7.61 3.54
N LEU A 58 20.34 7.68 2.91
CA LEU A 58 21.62 7.61 3.62
C LEU A 58 21.82 8.78 4.59
N GLN A 59 21.46 10.01 4.18
CA GLN A 59 21.48 11.19 5.04
C GLN A 59 20.60 11.03 6.29
N ARG A 60 19.48 10.31 6.19
CA ARG A 60 18.55 10.01 7.28
C ARG A 60 19.01 8.84 8.16
N GLY A 61 20.16 8.23 7.83
CA GLY A 61 20.75 7.15 8.62
C GLY A 61 20.11 5.78 8.39
N ALA A 62 19.55 5.52 7.18
CA ALA A 62 19.03 4.20 6.83
C ALA A 62 20.09 3.11 7.09
N ALA A 63 19.70 1.99 7.68
CA ALA A 63 20.59 0.86 7.92
C ALA A 63 20.97 0.14 6.62
N SER A 64 20.01 0.01 5.71
CA SER A 64 20.26 -0.48 4.36
C SER A 64 19.28 0.12 3.34
N VAL A 65 19.74 0.27 2.11
CA VAL A 65 18.93 0.69 0.97
C VAL A 65 19.07 -0.37 -0.13
N THR A 66 17.93 -0.92 -0.54
CA THR A 66 17.85 -1.78 -1.72
C THR A 66 17.13 -1.01 -2.82
N GLY A 67 17.84 -0.62 -3.87
CA GLY A 67 17.23 -0.05 -5.08
C GLY A 67 16.95 -1.16 -6.09
N ILE A 68 15.75 -1.16 -6.68
CA ILE A 68 15.43 -2.08 -7.78
C ILE A 68 14.88 -1.30 -8.96
N ASP A 69 15.39 -1.60 -10.15
CA ASP A 69 14.89 -1.03 -11.40
C ASP A 69 14.80 -2.10 -12.48
N ILE A 70 13.74 -2.05 -13.29
CA ILE A 70 13.53 -3.00 -14.39
C ILE A 70 14.42 -2.71 -15.61
N SER A 71 14.90 -1.45 -15.76
CA SER A 71 15.80 -1.02 -16.82
C SER A 71 17.26 -1.38 -16.48
N PRO A 72 17.92 -2.24 -17.26
CA PRO A 72 19.32 -2.57 -17.07
C PRO A 72 20.26 -1.37 -17.07
N GLU A 73 20.03 -0.38 -17.96
CA GLU A 73 20.91 0.78 -18.05
C GLU A 73 20.70 1.75 -16.86
N MET A 74 19.47 1.93 -16.36
CA MET A 74 19.22 2.68 -15.14
C MET A 74 19.90 2.03 -13.92
N ALA A 75 19.65 0.74 -13.70
CA ALA A 75 20.24 -0.01 -12.60
C ALA A 75 21.77 -0.03 -12.63
N LYS A 76 22.37 -0.13 -13.82
CA LYS A 76 23.82 -0.07 -14.02
C LYS A 76 24.41 1.27 -13.59
N ILE A 77 23.76 2.38 -13.97
CA ILE A 77 24.21 3.74 -13.56
C ILE A 77 24.09 3.88 -12.04
N ALA A 78 22.98 3.46 -11.44
CA ALA A 78 22.81 3.47 -9.99
C ALA A 78 23.90 2.61 -9.31
N ALA A 79 24.14 1.40 -9.76
CA ALA A 79 25.17 0.52 -9.19
C ALA A 79 26.57 1.12 -9.26
N GLN A 80 26.91 1.83 -10.34
CA GLN A 80 28.18 2.53 -10.49
C GLN A 80 28.30 3.70 -9.50
N LYS A 81 27.22 4.48 -9.31
CA LYS A 81 27.22 5.63 -8.37
C LYS A 81 27.43 5.20 -6.93
N PHE A 82 26.84 4.07 -6.54
CA PHE A 82 26.83 3.63 -5.15
C PHE A 82 27.74 2.42 -4.88
N CYS A 83 28.68 2.12 -5.79
CA CYS A 83 29.59 0.97 -5.67
C CYS A 83 30.44 0.94 -4.40
N ASN A 84 30.68 2.10 -3.77
CA ASN A 84 31.45 2.23 -2.53
C ASN A 84 30.56 2.37 -1.28
N ALA A 85 29.24 2.32 -1.40
CA ALA A 85 28.31 2.45 -0.29
C ALA A 85 27.88 1.05 0.18
N GLU A 86 28.55 0.51 1.20
CA GLU A 86 28.33 -0.85 1.72
C GLU A 86 26.85 -1.13 2.11
N SER A 87 26.12 -0.08 2.52
CA SER A 87 24.71 -0.19 2.91
C SER A 87 23.74 -0.10 1.73
N VAL A 88 24.23 0.00 0.48
CA VAL A 88 23.41 0.14 -0.73
C VAL A 88 23.56 -1.08 -1.62
N GLN A 89 22.43 -1.69 -1.98
CA GLN A 89 22.36 -2.77 -2.97
C GLN A 89 21.48 -2.31 -4.13
N ILE A 90 21.97 -2.44 -5.36
CA ILE A 90 21.18 -2.17 -6.58
C ILE A 90 20.89 -3.49 -7.29
N ILE A 91 19.63 -3.69 -7.62
CA ILE A 91 19.10 -4.87 -8.31
C ILE A 91 18.54 -4.43 -9.65
N CYS A 92 18.98 -5.09 -10.72
CA CYS A 92 18.30 -5.01 -12.01
C CYS A 92 17.24 -6.12 -12.06
N GLY A 93 15.97 -5.74 -12.08
CA GLY A 93 14.89 -6.73 -12.07
C GLY A 93 13.49 -6.13 -11.93
N ASP A 94 12.51 -6.99 -12.14
CA ASP A 94 11.10 -6.68 -11.97
C ASP A 94 10.70 -6.90 -10.50
N VAL A 95 10.31 -5.85 -9.81
CA VAL A 95 9.92 -5.91 -8.38
C VAL A 95 8.74 -6.87 -8.13
N GLU A 96 7.87 -7.04 -9.12
CA GLU A 96 6.71 -7.94 -9.00
C GLU A 96 7.08 -9.42 -9.09
N ALA A 97 8.30 -9.75 -9.58
CA ALA A 97 8.77 -11.11 -9.78
C ALA A 97 10.07 -11.44 -9.02
N TYR A 98 10.77 -10.43 -8.51
CA TYR A 98 12.05 -10.64 -7.83
C TYR A 98 11.86 -11.32 -6.47
N PRO A 99 12.63 -12.41 -6.17
CA PRO A 99 12.50 -13.16 -4.92
C PRO A 99 13.31 -12.48 -3.79
N PHE A 100 12.73 -11.47 -3.14
CA PHE A 100 13.39 -10.84 -2.00
C PHE A 100 13.44 -11.79 -0.80
N GLU A 101 14.63 -11.91 -0.20
CA GLU A 101 14.85 -12.75 0.98
C GLU A 101 14.52 -12.03 2.30
N LYS A 102 14.35 -10.71 2.28
CA LYS A 102 14.03 -9.87 3.45
C LYS A 102 12.81 -9.00 3.24
N LYS A 103 12.25 -8.52 4.33
CA LYS A 103 11.22 -7.48 4.35
C LYS A 103 11.82 -6.13 4.75
N PHE A 104 11.10 -5.06 4.41
CA PHE A 104 11.55 -3.69 4.54
C PHE A 104 10.69 -2.92 5.55
N ASP A 105 11.30 -1.91 6.21
CA ASP A 105 10.60 -0.98 7.09
C ASP A 105 9.85 0.08 6.27
N ARG A 106 10.45 0.50 5.16
CA ARG A 106 9.88 1.50 4.24
C ARG A 106 10.03 1.05 2.80
N ILE A 107 8.97 1.23 2.03
CA ILE A 107 8.98 1.06 0.57
C ILE A 107 8.57 2.37 -0.05
N VAL A 108 9.38 2.88 -0.96
CA VAL A 108 9.14 4.14 -1.67
C VAL A 108 9.10 3.89 -3.17
N VAL A 109 8.06 4.42 -3.83
CA VAL A 109 7.92 4.51 -5.28
C VAL A 109 7.90 5.99 -5.63
N TYR A 110 9.00 6.52 -6.12
CA TYR A 110 9.14 7.95 -6.41
C TYR A 110 9.21 8.23 -7.91
N ASN A 111 8.31 9.08 -8.41
CA ASN A 111 8.21 9.47 -9.83
C ASN A 111 8.08 8.29 -10.82
N ALA A 112 7.54 7.16 -10.41
CA ALA A 112 7.55 5.95 -11.23
C ALA A 112 6.18 5.26 -11.36
N PHE A 113 5.22 5.54 -10.48
CA PHE A 113 3.95 4.80 -10.39
C PHE A 113 3.17 4.69 -11.71
N PRO A 114 3.06 5.72 -12.58
CA PRO A 114 2.35 5.63 -13.85
C PRO A 114 2.92 4.59 -14.83
N HIS A 115 4.16 4.14 -14.62
CA HIS A 115 4.86 3.18 -15.49
C HIS A 115 4.62 1.72 -15.11
N PHE A 116 3.82 1.45 -14.08
CA PHE A 116 3.43 0.09 -13.71
C PHE A 116 2.14 -0.32 -14.41
N PRO A 117 2.16 -1.40 -15.23
CA PRO A 117 1.00 -1.83 -16.00
C PRO A 117 -0.22 -2.20 -15.13
N ASN A 118 0.03 -2.78 -13.95
CA ASN A 118 -1.01 -3.23 -13.02
C ASN A 118 -0.81 -2.65 -11.62
N PRO A 119 -1.37 -1.46 -11.33
CA PRO A 119 -1.24 -0.81 -10.02
C PRO A 119 -1.69 -1.67 -8.83
N LYS A 120 -2.77 -2.43 -9.01
CA LYS A 120 -3.30 -3.32 -7.96
C LYS A 120 -2.34 -4.47 -7.64
N LEU A 121 -1.71 -5.05 -8.66
CA LEU A 121 -0.70 -6.10 -8.47
C LEU A 121 0.53 -5.54 -7.76
N LEU A 122 1.02 -4.38 -8.20
CA LEU A 122 2.15 -3.71 -7.57
C LEU A 122 1.91 -3.50 -6.07
N ILE A 123 0.80 -2.85 -5.70
CA ILE A 123 0.48 -2.53 -4.30
C ILE A 123 0.42 -3.80 -3.44
N ARG A 124 -0.25 -4.85 -3.94
CA ARG A 124 -0.33 -6.15 -3.24
C ARG A 124 1.05 -6.77 -3.06
N THR A 125 1.89 -6.76 -4.10
CA THR A 125 3.26 -7.30 -4.04
C THR A 125 4.10 -6.54 -3.02
N LEU A 126 4.07 -5.20 -3.05
CA LEU A 126 4.83 -4.35 -2.14
C LEU A 126 4.35 -4.50 -0.68
N ALA A 127 3.04 -4.66 -0.44
CA ALA A 127 2.51 -4.96 0.88
C ALA A 127 3.09 -6.28 1.45
N GLY A 128 3.30 -7.30 0.59
CA GLY A 128 3.95 -8.55 0.98
C GLY A 128 5.43 -8.39 1.38
N LEU A 129 6.11 -7.38 0.84
CA LEU A 129 7.53 -7.11 1.11
C LEU A 129 7.77 -6.23 2.34
N LEU A 130 6.73 -5.63 2.92
CA LEU A 130 6.85 -4.83 4.14
C LEU A 130 6.85 -5.71 5.39
N LYS A 131 7.63 -5.29 6.38
CA LYS A 131 7.50 -5.74 7.77
C LYS A 131 6.14 -5.33 8.33
N ASP A 132 5.70 -5.95 9.40
CA ASP A 132 4.49 -5.51 10.09
C ASP A 132 4.71 -4.10 10.69
N GLY A 133 3.73 -3.22 10.51
CA GLY A 133 3.88 -1.80 10.84
C GLY A 133 4.82 -1.03 9.89
N GLY A 134 5.30 -1.67 8.82
CA GLY A 134 6.06 -0.98 7.77
C GLY A 134 5.18 -0.05 6.95
N ARG A 135 5.78 0.94 6.29
CA ARG A 135 5.06 1.98 5.54
C ARG A 135 5.41 1.93 4.06
N MET A 136 4.39 2.03 3.21
CA MET A 136 4.52 2.23 1.77
C MET A 136 4.18 3.66 1.39
N THR A 137 4.98 4.23 0.50
CA THR A 137 4.78 5.57 -0.04
C THR A 137 4.87 5.54 -1.57
N ILE A 138 3.85 6.07 -2.24
CA ILE A 138 3.87 6.40 -3.65
C ILE A 138 3.83 7.92 -3.75
N ALA A 139 4.83 8.52 -4.40
CA ALA A 139 4.95 9.96 -4.45
C ALA A 139 5.55 10.47 -5.76
N HIS A 140 5.23 11.72 -6.09
CA HIS A 140 5.79 12.47 -7.20
C HIS A 140 6.19 13.87 -6.73
N GLY A 141 7.36 14.33 -7.18
CA GLY A 141 7.92 15.66 -6.88
C GLY A 141 7.29 16.78 -7.70
N SER A 142 6.18 16.53 -8.39
CA SER A 142 5.41 17.49 -9.19
C SER A 142 3.91 17.23 -9.02
N CYS A 143 3.08 18.21 -9.38
CA CYS A 143 1.64 18.04 -9.39
C CYS A 143 1.19 17.05 -10.49
N ARG A 144 0.05 16.41 -10.28
CA ARG A 144 -0.53 15.43 -11.19
C ARG A 144 -0.68 15.97 -12.62
N GLU A 145 -1.22 17.17 -12.77
CA GLU A 145 -1.41 17.81 -14.08
C GLU A 145 -0.10 17.98 -14.86
N SER A 146 0.98 18.36 -14.18
CA SER A 146 2.31 18.48 -14.79
C SER A 146 2.84 17.12 -15.26
N ILE A 147 2.61 16.06 -14.48
CA ILE A 147 3.03 14.69 -14.80
C ILE A 147 2.26 14.19 -16.02
N ASP A 148 0.93 14.33 -16.05
CA ASP A 148 0.09 13.90 -17.16
C ASP A 148 0.44 14.63 -18.45
N ASN A 149 0.76 15.93 -18.37
CA ASN A 149 1.24 16.72 -19.51
C ASN A 149 2.59 16.20 -20.04
N HIS A 150 3.54 15.83 -19.19
CA HIS A 150 4.81 15.22 -19.61
C HIS A 150 4.59 13.84 -20.26
N HIS A 151 3.59 13.09 -19.81
CA HIS A 151 3.27 11.78 -20.34
C HIS A 151 2.40 11.82 -21.62
N SER A 152 1.91 12.98 -22.05
CA SER A 152 1.13 13.13 -23.29
C SER A 152 1.96 13.01 -24.58
N GLY A 153 3.31 13.00 -24.49
CA GLY A 153 4.25 12.92 -25.62
C GLY A 153 4.82 11.52 -25.83
N ALA A 154 6.15 11.43 -25.93
CA ALA A 154 6.87 10.18 -26.15
C ALA A 154 6.64 9.12 -25.06
N ALA A 155 6.34 9.53 -23.84
CA ALA A 155 6.06 8.64 -22.70
C ALA A 155 4.62 8.09 -22.68
N SER A 156 3.71 8.51 -23.57
CA SER A 156 2.30 8.07 -23.57
C SER A 156 2.13 6.56 -23.75
N LYS A 157 3.07 5.90 -24.44
CA LYS A 157 3.06 4.44 -24.63
C LYS A 157 3.53 3.65 -23.42
N VAL A 158 4.21 4.30 -22.49
CA VAL A 158 4.83 3.70 -21.30
C VAL A 158 4.28 4.26 -19.99
N SER A 159 3.12 4.89 -20.03
CA SER A 159 2.46 5.47 -18.87
C SER A 159 0.94 5.30 -18.94
N ASN A 160 0.33 4.98 -17.80
CA ASN A 160 -1.12 4.95 -17.61
C ASN A 160 -1.70 6.31 -17.17
N GLY A 161 -0.86 7.37 -17.10
CA GLY A 161 -1.20 8.60 -16.38
C GLY A 161 -1.14 8.43 -14.87
N LEU A 162 -1.13 9.54 -14.14
CA LEU A 162 -1.14 9.51 -12.68
C LEU A 162 -2.59 9.49 -12.16
N MET A 163 -2.93 8.40 -11.50
CA MET A 163 -4.24 8.17 -10.89
C MET A 163 -4.60 9.29 -9.91
N GLU A 164 -5.91 9.62 -9.76
CA GLU A 164 -6.38 10.49 -8.68
C GLU A 164 -5.97 9.90 -7.31
N ALA A 165 -5.63 10.78 -6.36
CA ALA A 165 -5.15 10.33 -5.04
C ALA A 165 -6.20 9.49 -4.30
N GLU A 166 -7.46 9.86 -4.42
CA GLU A 166 -8.61 9.15 -3.85
C GLU A 166 -8.77 7.74 -4.44
N GLU A 167 -8.51 7.57 -5.74
CA GLU A 167 -8.53 6.24 -6.36
C GLU A 167 -7.35 5.39 -5.92
N LEU A 168 -6.17 6.00 -5.74
CA LEU A 168 -5.00 5.30 -5.20
C LEU A 168 -5.24 4.86 -3.76
N VAL A 169 -5.87 5.70 -2.92
CA VAL A 169 -6.28 5.34 -1.55
C VAL A 169 -7.17 4.10 -1.55
N LYS A 170 -8.14 3.97 -2.47
CA LYS A 170 -8.98 2.76 -2.57
C LYS A 170 -8.16 1.49 -2.87
N LEU A 171 -7.04 1.61 -3.59
CA LEU A 171 -6.14 0.49 -3.83
C LEU A 171 -5.24 0.18 -2.63
N PHE A 172 -4.94 1.17 -1.78
CA PHE A 172 -4.17 1.01 -0.55
C PHE A 172 -4.99 0.34 0.56
N ASN A 173 -6.25 0.76 0.74
CA ASN A 173 -7.10 0.34 1.86
C ASN A 173 -7.14 -1.17 2.16
N PRO A 174 -7.10 -2.09 1.17
CA PRO A 174 -7.05 -3.52 1.47
C PRO A 174 -5.79 -4.00 2.20
N HIS A 175 -4.75 -3.17 2.28
CA HIS A 175 -3.45 -3.57 2.83
C HIS A 175 -2.87 -2.56 3.83
N PHE A 176 -3.35 -1.31 3.82
CA PHE A 176 -2.74 -0.18 4.53
C PHE A 176 -3.79 0.73 5.16
N THR A 177 -3.51 1.22 6.35
CA THR A 177 -4.15 2.42 6.89
C THR A 177 -3.45 3.64 6.28
N VAL A 178 -4.17 4.36 5.41
CA VAL A 178 -3.63 5.55 4.75
C VAL A 178 -3.64 6.72 5.73
N GLU A 179 -2.47 7.31 5.96
CA GLU A 179 -2.29 8.45 6.88
C GLU A 179 -1.91 9.74 6.14
N VAL A 180 -1.43 9.62 4.91
CA VAL A 180 -1.05 10.77 4.08
C VAL A 180 -1.68 10.65 2.71
N MET A 181 -2.46 11.65 2.32
CA MET A 181 -2.98 11.84 0.98
C MET A 181 -2.79 13.31 0.59
N ILE A 182 -1.91 13.56 -0.37
CA ILE A 182 -1.59 14.90 -0.88
C ILE A 182 -1.66 14.87 -2.40
N SER A 183 -2.48 15.75 -2.97
CA SER A 183 -2.52 16.05 -4.40
C SER A 183 -2.72 17.55 -4.55
N ASN A 184 -1.65 18.29 -4.77
CA ASN A 184 -1.70 19.76 -4.84
C ASN A 184 -0.80 20.27 -5.98
N SER A 185 -0.66 21.61 -6.11
CA SER A 185 0.13 22.25 -7.16
C SER A 185 1.64 21.99 -7.08
N ARG A 186 2.15 21.40 -5.99
CA ARG A 186 3.58 21.18 -5.75
C ARG A 186 3.99 19.72 -5.82
N MET A 187 3.13 18.80 -5.37
CA MET A 187 3.48 17.39 -5.22
C MET A 187 2.24 16.49 -5.16
N TYR A 188 2.49 15.21 -5.35
CA TYR A 188 1.52 14.15 -5.16
C TYR A 188 2.11 13.11 -4.20
N GLN A 189 1.32 12.64 -3.22
CA GLN A 189 1.75 11.57 -2.31
C GLN A 189 0.57 10.83 -1.70
N VAL A 190 0.65 9.50 -1.69
CA VAL A 190 -0.17 8.63 -0.84
C VAL A 190 0.76 7.75 -0.03
N SER A 191 0.58 7.73 1.29
CA SER A 191 1.40 6.94 2.19
C SER A 191 0.54 6.29 3.27
N GLY A 192 0.81 5.02 3.56
CA GLY A 192 0.05 4.26 4.54
C GLY A 192 0.90 3.23 5.26
N VAL A 193 0.49 2.91 6.49
CA VAL A 193 1.09 1.87 7.33
C VAL A 193 0.43 0.54 7.02
N LYS A 194 1.23 -0.50 6.81
CA LYS A 194 0.73 -1.85 6.61
C LYS A 194 -0.05 -2.32 7.82
N HIS A 195 -1.22 -2.91 7.57
CA HIS A 195 -1.99 -3.55 8.62
C HIS A 195 -1.16 -4.65 9.29
N SER A 196 -1.08 -4.60 10.62
CA SER A 196 -0.48 -5.69 11.38
C SER A 196 -1.46 -6.86 11.45
N PRO A 197 -0.99 -8.09 11.27
CA PRO A 197 -1.84 -9.26 11.55
C PRO A 197 -2.28 -9.22 13.01
N LEU A 198 -3.57 -9.04 13.25
CA LEU A 198 -4.12 -9.25 14.60
C LEU A 198 -4.28 -10.75 14.82
N THR A 199 -3.53 -11.27 15.78
CA THR A 199 -3.64 -12.67 16.20
C THR A 199 -4.70 -12.79 17.28
N HIS A 200 -5.84 -13.39 16.94
CA HIS A 200 -6.88 -13.72 17.92
C HIS A 200 -6.93 -15.23 18.13
N SER A 201 -7.10 -15.63 19.36
CA SER A 201 -7.30 -17.04 19.74
C SER A 201 -8.77 -17.24 20.10
N HIS A 202 -9.52 -17.91 19.24
CA HIS A 202 -10.89 -18.36 19.51
C HIS A 202 -10.87 -19.89 19.67
N GLY A 203 -10.68 -20.35 20.90
CA GLY A 203 -10.63 -21.79 21.16
C GLY A 203 -9.44 -22.49 20.49
N SER A 204 -9.70 -23.54 19.72
CA SER A 204 -8.66 -24.36 19.06
C SER A 204 -8.46 -24.07 17.57
N ILE A 205 -9.08 -23.03 17.00
CA ILE A 205 -8.94 -22.66 15.58
C ILE A 205 -7.87 -21.59 15.42
N THR A 206 -6.91 -21.82 14.53
CA THR A 206 -5.98 -20.80 14.10
C THR A 206 -5.87 -20.83 12.57
N HIS A 207 -6.36 -19.80 11.90
CA HIS A 207 -6.14 -19.55 10.48
C HIS A 207 -6.07 -18.04 10.25
N THR A 208 -5.43 -17.64 9.18
CA THR A 208 -5.23 -16.21 8.82
C THR A 208 -6.14 -15.85 7.68
N HIS A 209 -6.92 -14.79 7.83
CA HIS A 209 -7.70 -14.19 6.76
C HIS A 209 -7.77 -12.67 6.93
N SER A 210 -8.08 -11.97 5.84
CA SER A 210 -8.22 -10.52 5.79
C SER A 210 -9.69 -10.14 5.71
N HIS A 211 -10.11 -9.22 6.57
CA HIS A 211 -11.39 -8.56 6.52
C HIS A 211 -11.17 -7.06 6.40
N GLY A 212 -11.30 -6.53 5.18
CA GLY A 212 -11.02 -5.12 4.93
C GLY A 212 -9.64 -4.74 5.44
N ASP A 213 -9.59 -3.94 6.47
CA ASP A 213 -8.36 -3.40 7.04
C ASP A 213 -7.72 -4.26 8.15
N VAL A 214 -8.33 -5.40 8.51
CA VAL A 214 -7.88 -6.21 9.65
C VAL A 214 -7.57 -7.64 9.21
N TYR A 215 -6.35 -8.10 9.47
CA TYR A 215 -5.92 -9.48 9.31
C TYR A 215 -6.06 -10.24 10.62
N HIS A 216 -6.75 -11.37 10.60
CA HIS A 216 -6.90 -12.25 11.75
C HIS A 216 -6.30 -13.63 11.44
N GLU A 217 -5.63 -14.22 12.40
CA GLU A 217 -5.18 -15.61 12.33
C GLU A 217 -6.05 -16.49 13.20
N HIS A 218 -6.68 -17.51 12.62
CA HIS A 218 -7.45 -18.53 13.32
C HIS A 218 -6.74 -19.88 13.23
N LYS A 219 -6.63 -20.59 14.35
CA LYS A 219 -6.07 -21.95 14.36
C LYS A 219 -7.15 -22.97 14.04
N PRO A 220 -6.89 -23.98 13.18
CA PRO A 220 -7.88 -25.00 12.85
C PRO A 220 -8.32 -25.80 14.09
N ILE A 221 -9.62 -26.07 14.17
CA ILE A 221 -10.20 -26.94 15.23
C ILE A 221 -9.77 -28.37 14.92
N ARG A 222 -9.06 -29.02 15.84
CA ARG A 222 -8.68 -30.43 15.69
C ARG A 222 -9.95 -31.30 15.56
N GLY A 223 -10.17 -31.88 14.37
CA GLY A 223 -11.29 -32.80 14.12
C GLY A 223 -12.57 -32.13 13.59
N ALA A 224 -12.59 -30.82 13.34
CA ALA A 224 -13.72 -30.16 12.68
C ALA A 224 -13.79 -30.54 11.20
N THR A 225 -15.01 -30.66 10.68
CA THR A 225 -15.21 -30.75 9.22
C THR A 225 -14.97 -29.40 8.55
N PRO A 226 -14.67 -29.36 7.23
CA PRO A 226 -14.52 -28.10 6.50
C PRO A 226 -15.75 -27.18 6.59
N ILE A 227 -16.94 -27.75 6.72
CA ILE A 227 -18.20 -26.99 6.88
C ILE A 227 -18.25 -26.36 8.27
N GLN A 228 -17.90 -27.10 9.32
CA GLN A 228 -17.87 -26.55 10.68
C GLN A 228 -16.85 -25.42 10.83
N GLU A 229 -15.69 -25.53 10.21
CA GLU A 229 -14.70 -24.45 10.17
C GLU A 229 -15.26 -23.21 9.44
N LEU A 230 -15.93 -23.40 8.31
CA LEU A 230 -16.55 -22.31 7.55
C LEU A 230 -17.65 -21.61 8.37
N LEU A 231 -18.53 -22.34 9.04
CA LEU A 231 -19.60 -21.78 9.86
C LEU A 231 -19.06 -20.95 11.03
N VAL A 232 -17.99 -21.42 11.69
CA VAL A 232 -17.32 -20.66 12.75
C VAL A 232 -16.72 -19.37 12.22
N MET A 233 -16.09 -19.40 11.04
CA MET A 233 -15.57 -18.20 10.39
C MET A 233 -16.69 -17.21 10.05
N MET A 234 -17.79 -17.67 9.48
CA MET A 234 -18.91 -16.80 9.14
C MET A 234 -19.53 -16.18 10.40
N ARG A 235 -19.67 -16.94 11.49
CA ARG A 235 -20.17 -16.40 12.76
C ARG A 235 -19.25 -15.34 13.35
N TYR A 236 -17.94 -15.53 13.23
CA TYR A 236 -16.99 -14.51 13.62
C TYR A 236 -17.16 -13.23 12.81
N LEU A 237 -17.35 -13.35 11.47
CA LEU A 237 -17.59 -12.19 10.59
C LEU A 237 -18.84 -11.40 11.01
N VAL A 238 -19.94 -12.10 11.33
CA VAL A 238 -21.15 -11.45 11.81
C VAL A 238 -20.90 -10.67 13.11
N SER A 239 -20.23 -11.29 14.09
CA SER A 239 -19.85 -10.62 15.33
C SER A 239 -18.91 -9.43 15.14
N HIS A 240 -18.00 -9.53 14.17
CA HIS A 240 -17.07 -8.45 13.83
C HIS A 240 -17.79 -7.27 13.16
N ASN A 241 -18.75 -7.55 12.30
CA ASN A 241 -19.60 -6.54 11.69
C ASN A 241 -20.40 -5.74 12.73
N ASP A 242 -20.90 -6.37 13.78
CA ASP A 242 -21.59 -5.68 14.89
C ASP A 242 -20.67 -4.68 15.59
N ALA A 243 -19.40 -5.05 15.81
CA ALA A 243 -18.42 -4.15 16.41
C ALA A 243 -18.17 -2.91 15.52
N HIS A 244 -18.05 -3.09 14.21
CA HIS A 244 -17.89 -1.98 13.28
C HIS A 244 -19.13 -1.09 13.18
N ALA A 245 -20.33 -1.64 13.21
CA ALA A 245 -21.57 -0.87 13.28
C ALA A 245 -21.59 0.05 14.50
N GLN A 246 -21.16 -0.46 15.67
CA GLN A 246 -21.06 0.33 16.91
C GLN A 246 -19.97 1.42 16.81
N GLU A 247 -18.83 1.16 16.18
CA GLU A 247 -17.80 2.14 15.92
C GLU A 247 -18.33 3.29 15.03
N VAL A 248 -19.02 2.95 13.95
CA VAL A 248 -19.62 3.93 13.04
C VAL A 248 -20.68 4.77 13.78
N ALA A 249 -21.54 4.16 14.59
CA ALA A 249 -22.51 4.87 15.41
C ALA A 249 -21.85 5.83 16.41
N THR A 250 -20.72 5.42 17.00
CA THR A 250 -19.93 6.26 17.91
C THR A 250 -19.33 7.46 17.19
N LEU A 251 -18.81 7.28 15.97
CA LEU A 251 -18.28 8.37 15.15
C LEU A 251 -19.40 9.32 14.68
N ALA A 252 -20.57 8.77 14.32
CA ALA A 252 -21.75 9.56 13.96
C ALA A 252 -22.18 10.49 15.10
N SER A 253 -22.11 10.04 16.34
CA SER A 253 -22.41 10.89 17.51
C SER A 253 -21.53 12.13 17.59
N GLN A 254 -20.26 12.06 17.17
CA GLN A 254 -19.37 13.22 17.11
C GLN A 254 -19.81 14.24 16.03
N LEU A 255 -20.44 13.78 14.95
CA LEU A 255 -21.03 14.66 13.93
C LEU A 255 -22.24 15.40 14.48
N HIS A 256 -23.08 14.74 15.28
CA HIS A 256 -24.19 15.36 15.99
C HIS A 256 -23.70 16.46 16.95
N ASP A 257 -22.67 16.16 17.76
CA ASP A 257 -22.04 17.13 18.66
C ASP A 257 -21.44 18.34 17.92
N ALA A 258 -21.05 18.15 16.66
CA ALA A 258 -20.56 19.21 15.77
C ALA A 258 -21.68 19.94 15.00
N GLY A 259 -22.96 19.68 15.31
CA GLY A 259 -24.13 20.32 14.68
C GLY A 259 -24.41 19.83 13.26
N LYS A 260 -24.03 18.61 12.92
CA LYS A 260 -24.26 17.96 11.62
C LYS A 260 -25.39 16.93 11.70
N ASP A 261 -26.56 17.38 12.17
CA ASP A 261 -27.70 16.51 12.52
C ASP A 261 -28.18 15.66 11.35
N VAL A 262 -28.27 16.25 10.13
CA VAL A 262 -28.71 15.50 8.93
C VAL A 262 -27.76 14.35 8.61
N ALA A 263 -26.45 14.60 8.64
CA ALA A 263 -25.45 13.54 8.38
C ALA A 263 -25.48 12.48 9.47
N TYR A 264 -25.72 12.85 10.73
CA TYR A 264 -25.90 11.93 11.84
C TYR A 264 -27.11 11.00 11.60
N GLU A 265 -28.28 11.57 11.25
CA GLU A 265 -29.50 10.79 11.01
C GLU A 265 -29.31 9.81 9.83
N GLU A 266 -28.75 10.27 8.69
CA GLU A 266 -28.48 9.42 7.53
C GLU A 266 -27.51 8.27 7.84
N ILE A 267 -26.46 8.51 8.64
CA ILE A 267 -25.52 7.48 9.06
C ILE A 267 -26.19 6.50 10.04
N MET A 268 -26.99 6.97 10.96
CA MET A 268 -27.69 6.08 11.92
C MET A 268 -28.73 5.22 11.24
N ASP A 269 -29.42 5.71 10.19
CA ASP A 269 -30.30 4.87 9.35
C ASP A 269 -29.50 3.79 8.62
N ALA A 270 -28.33 4.12 8.07
CA ALA A 270 -27.46 3.14 7.43
C ALA A 270 -26.92 2.08 8.41
N VAL A 271 -26.59 2.47 9.64
CA VAL A 271 -26.20 1.55 10.73
C VAL A 271 -27.35 0.59 11.07
N ALA A 272 -28.57 1.11 11.18
CA ALA A 272 -29.74 0.28 11.48
C ALA A 272 -30.03 -0.74 10.36
N ASP A 273 -29.89 -0.38 9.09
CA ASP A 273 -30.00 -1.28 7.96
C ASP A 273 -28.91 -2.38 8.01
N PHE A 274 -27.68 -2.00 8.35
CA PHE A 274 -26.55 -2.92 8.50
C PHE A 274 -26.79 -3.93 9.64
N ASP A 275 -27.25 -3.48 10.80
CA ASP A 275 -27.59 -4.34 11.94
C ASP A 275 -28.71 -5.33 11.57
N MET A 276 -29.71 -4.89 10.80
CA MET A 276 -30.79 -5.75 10.34
C MET A 276 -30.29 -6.85 9.38
N VAL A 277 -29.37 -6.52 8.48
CA VAL A 277 -28.74 -7.52 7.57
C VAL A 277 -27.89 -8.49 8.36
N ASN A 278 -27.11 -7.99 9.32
CA ASN A 278 -26.26 -8.80 10.18
C ASN A 278 -27.03 -9.78 11.05
N ALA A 279 -28.15 -9.35 11.64
CA ALA A 279 -29.07 -10.21 12.38
C ALA A 279 -29.68 -11.34 11.51
N LYS A 280 -29.98 -11.07 10.24
CA LYS A 280 -30.44 -12.10 9.29
C LYS A 280 -29.36 -13.13 9.01
N LEU A 281 -28.11 -12.68 8.84
CA LEU A 281 -26.97 -13.59 8.65
C LEU A 281 -26.74 -14.48 9.87
N ASP A 282 -26.80 -13.92 11.09
CA ASP A 282 -26.66 -14.68 12.33
C ASP A 282 -27.76 -15.75 12.47
N ALA A 283 -29.00 -15.40 12.14
CA ALA A 283 -30.12 -16.33 12.17
C ALA A 283 -29.93 -17.53 11.20
N ILE A 284 -29.41 -17.27 9.99
CA ILE A 284 -29.10 -18.31 8.99
C ILE A 284 -27.96 -19.20 9.52
N LEU A 285 -26.92 -18.61 10.07
CA LEU A 285 -25.78 -19.35 10.62
C LEU A 285 -26.18 -20.23 11.82
N CYS A 286 -27.04 -19.71 12.70
CA CYS A 286 -27.58 -20.49 13.79
C CYS A 286 -28.34 -21.72 13.31
N GLN A 287 -29.14 -21.60 12.23
CA GLN A 287 -29.84 -22.74 11.64
C GLN A 287 -28.88 -23.77 11.06
N LEU A 288 -27.91 -23.37 10.28
CA LEU A 288 -26.91 -24.24 9.66
C LEU A 288 -26.05 -24.97 10.73
N MET A 289 -25.71 -24.28 11.81
CA MET A 289 -24.96 -24.93 12.93
C MET A 289 -25.74 -26.00 13.66
N VAL A 290 -27.08 -25.88 13.72
CA VAL A 290 -27.94 -26.90 14.30
C VAL A 290 -28.05 -28.14 13.40
N GLU A 291 -28.04 -27.94 12.06
CA GLU A 291 -28.09 -29.02 11.08
C GLU A 291 -26.80 -29.85 11.02
N GLU A 292 -25.65 -29.25 11.38
CA GLU A 292 -24.33 -29.88 11.35
C GLU A 292 -23.87 -30.39 12.74
N SER A 293 -24.71 -30.29 13.75
CA SER A 293 -24.46 -30.79 15.14
C SER A 293 -24.99 -32.20 15.33
#